data_8455f810722ef92f8000308bfc45e318
#
_entry.id   8455f810722ef92f8000308bfc45e318
#
_cell.length_a   1.000
_cell.length_b   1.000
_cell.length_c   1.000
_cell.angle_alpha   90.00
_cell.angle_beta   90.00
_cell.angle_gamma   90.00
#
_symmetry.space_group_name_H-M   'P 1'
#
loop_
_entity.id
_entity.type
_entity.pdbx_description
1 polymer ?
#
loop_
_entity_poly.entity_id
_entity_poly.type
_entity_poly.pdbx_seq_one_letter_code
_entity_poly.pdbx_strand_id
1 'polypeptide(L)'
;AIEREIRSDLTDNAEDGAIRVFGKNLEQLLMQPPIAGKVVLGWDPAFRTGCKLAVVDATGKVLDTTVVYPTAPTTEKKIRAAKDTVEAMIEKYGVSLISVGNGTACRESEQVIVDMLKEIPEKKVQYLITNEAGASVYSASKLATEEFPNFDVGQRSAASIARRVQDPLAELVKIDPKSIGVGQYQHDMNQKKLDEALSGVVEDSVNKVGVDLNTASASLLEYISGISKAIAKNIVAYREENGQFTDRKELLKVAKLGPKAFEQCAGFMRISGGKNPLDATSVHPESYEAASALLSRLGYKPNDVVAGN
;
A
#
# COMPACT_ATOMS: atom_id res chain seq x y z
N ALA A 1 -11.45 -22.32 -42.17
CA ALA A 1 -12.08 -21.07 -41.67
C ALA A 1 -12.76 -21.31 -40.33
N ILE A 2 -13.80 -22.16 -40.25
CA ILE A 2 -14.63 -22.40 -39.02
C ILE A 2 -13.80 -22.90 -37.83
N GLU A 3 -12.90 -23.87 -38.01
CA GLU A 3 -12.07 -24.39 -36.91
C GLU A 3 -11.19 -23.27 -36.28
N ARG A 4 -10.64 -22.40 -37.13
CA ARG A 4 -9.81 -21.28 -36.68
C ARG A 4 -10.64 -20.25 -35.90
N GLU A 5 -11.86 -19.97 -36.35
CA GLU A 5 -12.79 -19.06 -35.64
C GLU A 5 -13.20 -19.65 -34.29
N ILE A 6 -13.59 -20.90 -34.23
CA ILE A 6 -13.95 -21.58 -32.98
C ILE A 6 -12.78 -21.56 -31.99
N ARG A 7 -11.56 -21.85 -32.43
CA ARG A 7 -10.36 -21.78 -31.60
C ARG A 7 -10.09 -20.37 -31.07
N SER A 8 -10.26 -19.36 -31.93
CA SER A 8 -10.10 -17.95 -31.56
C SER A 8 -11.13 -17.56 -30.49
N ASP A 9 -12.40 -17.87 -30.71
CA ASP A 9 -13.48 -17.56 -29.78
C ASP A 9 -13.28 -18.26 -28.41
N LEU A 10 -12.85 -19.52 -28.41
CA LEU A 10 -12.54 -20.26 -27.20
C LEU A 10 -11.37 -19.64 -26.43
N THR A 11 -10.32 -19.22 -27.15
CA THR A 11 -9.16 -18.56 -26.57
C THR A 11 -9.55 -17.21 -25.97
N ASP A 12 -10.30 -16.40 -26.70
CA ASP A 12 -10.75 -15.08 -26.23
C ASP A 12 -11.63 -15.18 -24.99
N ASN A 13 -12.56 -16.16 -24.97
CA ASN A 13 -13.41 -16.41 -23.80
C ASN A 13 -12.61 -16.90 -22.58
N ALA A 14 -11.63 -17.77 -22.79
CA ALA A 14 -10.76 -18.25 -21.73
C ALA A 14 -9.88 -17.12 -21.17
N GLU A 15 -9.35 -16.27 -22.05
CA GLU A 15 -8.56 -15.10 -21.67
C GLU A 15 -9.37 -14.10 -20.85
N ASP A 16 -10.58 -13.75 -21.27
CA ASP A 16 -11.48 -12.86 -20.54
C ASP A 16 -11.85 -13.43 -19.16
N GLY A 17 -12.05 -14.75 -19.10
CA GLY A 17 -12.26 -15.45 -17.84
C GLY A 17 -11.08 -15.37 -16.89
N ALA A 18 -9.87 -15.59 -17.38
CA ALA A 18 -8.63 -15.51 -16.63
C ALA A 18 -8.35 -14.08 -16.12
N ILE A 19 -8.48 -13.08 -16.99
CA ILE A 19 -8.29 -11.66 -16.63
C ILE A 19 -9.25 -11.24 -15.50
N ARG A 20 -10.49 -11.73 -15.55
CA ARG A 20 -11.47 -11.48 -14.47
C ARG A 20 -11.05 -12.06 -13.14
N VAL A 21 -10.47 -13.27 -13.15
CA VAL A 21 -9.92 -13.89 -11.93
C VAL A 21 -8.72 -13.10 -11.42
N PHE A 22 -7.83 -12.68 -12.30
CA PHE A 22 -6.66 -11.87 -11.94
C PHE A 22 -7.07 -10.53 -11.31
N GLY A 23 -8.10 -9.88 -11.86
CA GLY A 23 -8.68 -8.67 -11.27
C GLY A 23 -9.17 -8.89 -9.84
N LYS A 24 -9.86 -10.00 -9.58
CA LYS A 24 -10.30 -10.36 -8.21
C LYS A 24 -9.13 -10.62 -7.27
N ASN A 25 -8.10 -11.31 -7.73
CA ASN A 25 -6.91 -11.57 -6.92
C ASN A 25 -6.19 -10.27 -6.58
N LEU A 26 -6.10 -9.33 -7.53
CA LEU A 26 -5.53 -8.01 -7.30
C LEU A 26 -6.37 -7.21 -6.29
N GLU A 27 -7.68 -7.19 -6.45
CA GLU A 27 -8.58 -6.49 -5.52
C GLU A 27 -8.40 -7.02 -4.09
N GLN A 28 -8.30 -8.33 -3.90
CA GLN A 28 -8.07 -8.94 -2.58
C GLN A 28 -6.75 -8.49 -1.95
N LEU A 29 -5.68 -8.35 -2.74
CA LEU A 29 -4.40 -7.84 -2.26
C LEU A 29 -4.48 -6.36 -1.88
N LEU A 30 -5.11 -5.53 -2.71
CA LEU A 30 -5.26 -4.09 -2.47
C LEU A 30 -6.14 -3.78 -1.27
N MET A 31 -7.19 -4.57 -1.07
CA MET A 31 -8.22 -4.36 -0.04
C MET A 31 -7.94 -5.11 1.26
N GLN A 32 -6.73 -5.65 1.45
CA GLN A 32 -6.34 -6.23 2.73
C GLN A 32 -6.49 -5.21 3.86
N PRO A 33 -7.00 -5.60 5.04
CA PRO A 33 -7.11 -4.71 6.17
C PRO A 33 -5.74 -4.17 6.60
N PRO A 34 -5.54 -2.86 6.70
CA PRO A 34 -4.28 -2.28 7.18
C PRO A 34 -4.08 -2.54 8.68
N ILE A 35 -2.82 -2.76 9.08
CA ILE A 35 -2.41 -2.83 10.47
C ILE A 35 -1.73 -1.50 10.83
N ALA A 36 -2.53 -0.50 11.14
CA ALA A 36 -2.06 0.85 11.42
C ALA A 36 -1.49 0.99 12.84
N GLY A 37 -0.69 2.03 13.06
CA GLY A 37 -0.24 2.47 14.38
C GLY A 37 0.88 1.64 15.00
N LYS A 38 1.46 0.68 14.28
CA LYS A 38 2.55 -0.18 14.77
C LYS A 38 3.89 0.21 14.14
N VAL A 39 4.96 0.04 14.92
CA VAL A 39 6.34 0.01 14.40
C VAL A 39 6.58 -1.38 13.84
N VAL A 40 6.94 -1.46 12.56
CA VAL A 40 7.06 -2.71 11.82
C VAL A 40 8.49 -2.94 11.37
N LEU A 41 8.99 -4.16 11.57
CA LEU A 41 10.23 -4.64 10.97
C LEU A 41 9.90 -5.40 9.68
N GLY A 42 10.27 -4.85 8.53
CA GLY A 42 10.23 -5.55 7.25
C GLY A 42 11.42 -6.49 7.11
N TRP A 43 11.16 -7.71 6.70
CA TRP A 43 12.13 -8.75 6.50
C TRP A 43 12.03 -9.27 5.07
N ASP A 44 13.03 -8.96 4.26
CA ASP A 44 13.18 -9.46 2.90
C ASP A 44 14.09 -10.69 2.92
N PRO A 45 13.54 -11.92 2.85
CA PRO A 45 14.29 -13.14 3.02
C PRO A 45 15.24 -13.39 1.83
N ALA A 46 16.43 -13.88 2.12
CA ALA A 46 17.36 -14.33 1.09
C ALA A 46 18.34 -15.35 1.67
N PHE A 47 18.95 -16.16 0.81
CA PHE A 47 20.00 -17.10 1.21
C PHE A 47 21.37 -16.41 1.31
N ARG A 48 22.20 -16.54 0.28
CA ARG A 48 23.62 -16.10 0.30
C ARG A 48 23.81 -14.59 0.48
N THR A 49 22.90 -13.79 -0.05
CA THR A 49 23.04 -12.32 -0.03
C THR A 49 22.63 -11.70 1.31
N GLY A 50 22.15 -12.52 2.24
CA GLY A 50 21.64 -12.08 3.53
C GLY A 50 20.21 -11.52 3.45
N CYS A 51 19.47 -11.65 4.53
CA CYS A 51 18.15 -11.08 4.70
C CYS A 51 18.27 -9.58 4.96
N LYS A 52 17.53 -8.76 4.20
CA LYS A 52 17.50 -7.31 4.37
C LYS A 52 16.39 -6.94 5.32
N LEU A 53 16.68 -6.08 6.25
CA LEU A 53 15.77 -5.64 7.28
C LEU A 53 15.57 -4.12 7.22
N ALA A 54 14.36 -3.67 7.44
CA ALA A 54 14.04 -2.26 7.58
C ALA A 54 13.02 -2.06 8.70
N VAL A 55 13.30 -1.17 9.63
CA VAL A 55 12.34 -0.74 10.66
C VAL A 55 11.63 0.50 10.14
N VAL A 56 10.30 0.46 10.12
CA VAL A 56 9.47 1.62 9.80
C VAL A 56 8.60 1.98 11.00
N ASP A 57 8.46 3.29 11.25
CA ASP A 57 7.56 3.78 12.29
C ASP A 57 6.09 3.69 11.87
N ALA A 58 5.20 4.06 12.78
CA ALA A 58 3.76 4.01 12.54
C ALA A 58 3.28 4.88 11.34
N THR A 59 4.11 5.82 10.86
CA THR A 59 3.82 6.69 9.70
C THR A 59 4.43 6.17 8.41
N GLY A 60 5.15 5.04 8.45
CA GLY A 60 5.85 4.48 7.31
C GLY A 60 7.26 5.06 7.06
N LYS A 61 7.77 5.91 7.97
CA LYS A 61 9.13 6.43 7.88
C LYS A 61 10.15 5.36 8.25
N VAL A 62 11.17 5.18 7.43
CA VAL A 62 12.27 4.25 7.72
C VAL A 62 13.16 4.82 8.82
N LEU A 63 13.32 4.06 9.90
CA LEU A 63 14.14 4.43 11.06
C LEU A 63 15.53 3.82 11.00
N ASP A 64 15.63 2.59 10.50
CA ASP A 64 16.90 1.85 10.44
C ASP A 64 16.83 0.73 9.39
N THR A 65 17.97 0.35 8.88
CA THR A 65 18.11 -0.79 7.96
C THR A 65 19.37 -1.58 8.30
N THR A 66 19.33 -2.90 8.09
CA THR A 66 20.50 -3.77 8.27
C THR A 66 20.39 -5.03 7.41
N VAL A 67 21.45 -5.81 7.39
CA VAL A 67 21.51 -7.12 6.73
C VAL A 67 21.94 -8.16 7.76
N VAL A 68 21.24 -9.28 7.80
CA VAL A 68 21.56 -10.42 8.68
C VAL A 68 21.66 -11.71 7.88
N TYR A 69 22.37 -12.69 8.39
CA TYR A 69 22.71 -13.93 7.68
C TYR A 69 22.24 -15.18 8.44
N PRO A 70 20.93 -15.31 8.74
CA PRO A 70 20.41 -16.45 9.49
C PRO A 70 20.12 -17.68 8.64
N THR A 71 20.14 -17.55 7.31
CA THR A 71 19.74 -18.57 6.32
C THR A 71 20.95 -19.16 5.61
N ALA A 72 20.82 -20.38 5.10
CA ALA A 72 21.92 -21.09 4.45
C ALA A 72 22.55 -20.33 3.24
N PRO A 73 23.88 -20.40 3.04
CA PRO A 73 24.85 -21.03 3.90
C PRO A 73 25.14 -20.19 5.15
N THR A 74 24.98 -20.77 6.33
CA THR A 74 25.12 -20.06 7.60
C THR A 74 25.81 -20.95 8.66
N THR A 75 26.02 -20.39 9.84
CA THR A 75 26.55 -21.06 11.02
C THR A 75 25.70 -20.65 12.24
N GLU A 76 25.73 -21.46 13.31
CA GLU A 76 25.07 -21.13 14.57
C GLU A 76 25.48 -19.73 15.10
N LYS A 77 26.76 -19.38 14.95
CA LYS A 77 27.27 -18.05 15.31
C LYS A 77 26.57 -16.94 14.51
N LYS A 78 26.37 -17.12 13.21
CA LYS A 78 25.66 -16.13 12.35
C LYS A 78 24.19 -16.07 12.68
N ILE A 79 23.55 -17.20 12.97
CA ILE A 79 22.16 -17.25 13.41
C ILE A 79 22.00 -16.49 14.73
N ARG A 80 22.89 -16.73 15.70
CA ARG A 80 22.84 -16.01 16.99
C ARG A 80 23.05 -14.50 16.78
N ALA A 81 24.03 -14.11 16.00
CA ALA A 81 24.27 -12.70 15.67
C ALA A 81 23.07 -12.04 14.99
N ALA A 82 22.37 -12.76 14.12
CA ALA A 82 21.14 -12.27 13.49
C ALA A 82 20.03 -12.05 14.53
N LYS A 83 19.80 -13.01 15.43
CA LYS A 83 18.84 -12.88 16.52
C LYS A 83 19.17 -11.69 17.42
N ASP A 84 20.42 -11.56 17.87
CA ASP A 84 20.88 -10.45 18.72
C ASP A 84 20.64 -9.09 18.04
N THR A 85 20.91 -8.99 16.74
CA THR A 85 20.67 -7.77 15.95
C THR A 85 19.20 -7.42 15.91
N VAL A 86 18.32 -8.38 15.64
CA VAL A 86 16.88 -8.18 15.56
C VAL A 86 16.29 -7.83 16.93
N GLU A 87 16.71 -8.52 17.98
CA GLU A 87 16.32 -8.24 19.36
C GLU A 87 16.69 -6.80 19.77
N ALA A 88 17.91 -6.36 19.41
CA ALA A 88 18.36 -4.98 19.64
C ALA A 88 17.50 -3.94 18.89
N MET A 89 17.12 -4.24 17.64
CA MET A 89 16.22 -3.38 16.87
C MET A 89 14.81 -3.32 17.46
N ILE A 90 14.27 -4.46 17.92
CA ILE A 90 12.99 -4.55 18.61
C ILE A 90 12.98 -3.65 19.84
N GLU A 91 14.03 -3.75 20.66
CA GLU A 91 14.17 -2.97 21.89
C GLU A 91 14.34 -1.47 21.60
N LYS A 92 15.23 -1.12 20.69
CA LYS A 92 15.57 0.26 20.37
C LYS A 92 14.41 1.06 19.78
N TYR A 93 13.61 0.43 18.92
CA TYR A 93 12.55 1.12 18.16
C TYR A 93 11.14 0.77 18.62
N GLY A 94 10.98 -0.14 19.56
CA GLY A 94 9.67 -0.59 20.01
C GLY A 94 8.91 -1.38 18.93
N VAL A 95 9.61 -2.20 18.15
CA VAL A 95 8.99 -3.04 17.12
C VAL A 95 7.97 -3.99 17.76
N SER A 96 6.75 -4.00 17.26
CA SER A 96 5.67 -4.89 17.72
C SER A 96 5.20 -5.88 16.66
N LEU A 97 5.63 -5.71 15.42
CA LEU A 97 5.24 -6.57 14.30
C LEU A 97 6.42 -6.79 13.36
N ILE A 98 6.63 -8.03 12.93
CA ILE A 98 7.59 -8.41 11.89
C ILE A 98 6.80 -8.83 10.65
N SER A 99 7.05 -8.15 9.54
CA SER A 99 6.49 -8.46 8.22
C SER A 99 7.53 -9.20 7.40
N VAL A 100 7.29 -10.48 7.13
CA VAL A 100 8.24 -11.36 6.43
C VAL A 100 7.77 -11.59 5.00
N GLY A 101 8.59 -11.26 4.01
CA GLY A 101 8.29 -11.54 2.61
C GLY A 101 8.14 -13.05 2.35
N ASN A 102 7.22 -13.43 1.46
CA ASN A 102 6.91 -14.83 1.17
C ASN A 102 7.76 -15.45 0.05
N GLY A 103 8.87 -14.82 -0.32
CA GLY A 103 9.75 -15.28 -1.39
C GLY A 103 10.74 -16.36 -0.95
N THR A 104 11.89 -16.34 -1.63
CA THR A 104 12.99 -17.28 -1.39
C THR A 104 13.47 -17.19 0.05
N ALA A 105 13.75 -18.34 0.70
CA ALA A 105 14.18 -18.44 2.11
C ALA A 105 13.17 -17.95 3.16
N CYS A 106 11.90 -17.82 2.80
CA CYS A 106 10.84 -17.42 3.73
C CYS A 106 10.68 -18.40 4.89
N ARG A 107 10.62 -19.71 4.63
CA ARG A 107 10.44 -20.74 5.66
C ARG A 107 11.59 -20.80 6.64
N GLU A 108 12.82 -20.70 6.14
CA GLU A 108 14.03 -20.69 6.95
C GLU A 108 14.09 -19.43 7.83
N SER A 109 13.72 -18.28 7.27
CA SER A 109 13.60 -17.02 8.02
C SER A 109 12.52 -17.09 9.09
N GLU A 110 11.36 -17.62 8.75
CA GLU A 110 10.24 -17.81 9.69
C GLU A 110 10.66 -18.67 10.88
N GLN A 111 11.37 -19.79 10.64
CA GLN A 111 11.86 -20.66 11.72
C GLN A 111 12.79 -19.91 12.68
N VAL A 112 13.71 -19.12 12.17
CA VAL A 112 14.61 -18.30 13.00
C VAL A 112 13.84 -17.26 13.81
N ILE A 113 12.84 -16.60 13.20
CA ILE A 113 11.99 -15.62 13.87
C ILE A 113 11.19 -16.28 14.98
N VAL A 114 10.54 -17.41 14.71
CA VAL A 114 9.76 -18.15 15.70
C VAL A 114 10.61 -18.55 16.90
N ASP A 115 11.82 -19.07 16.65
CA ASP A 115 12.73 -19.48 17.73
C ASP A 115 13.21 -18.28 18.54
N MET A 116 13.53 -17.16 17.88
CA MET A 116 13.88 -15.90 18.55
C MET A 116 12.73 -15.37 19.41
N LEU A 117 11.51 -15.32 18.88
CA LEU A 117 10.35 -14.79 19.64
C LEU A 117 10.01 -15.63 20.87
N LYS A 118 10.33 -16.94 20.90
CA LYS A 118 10.21 -17.78 22.09
C LYS A 118 11.21 -17.39 23.18
N GLU A 119 12.36 -16.80 22.82
CA GLU A 119 13.38 -16.33 23.74
C GLU A 119 12.99 -15.00 24.42
N ILE A 120 12.09 -14.21 23.79
CA ILE A 120 11.67 -12.87 24.25
C ILE A 120 10.13 -12.75 24.38
N PRO A 121 9.42 -13.67 25.06
CA PRO A 121 7.95 -13.67 25.08
C PRO A 121 7.35 -12.41 25.72
N GLU A 122 8.08 -11.75 26.62
CA GLU A 122 7.67 -10.52 27.30
C GLU A 122 7.52 -9.32 26.36
N LYS A 123 8.22 -9.32 25.23
CA LYS A 123 8.14 -8.24 24.22
C LYS A 123 6.84 -8.26 23.42
N LYS A 124 6.09 -9.38 23.43
CA LYS A 124 4.79 -9.53 22.74
C LYS A 124 4.84 -9.17 21.25
N VAL A 125 5.97 -9.42 20.58
CA VAL A 125 6.13 -9.17 19.16
C VAL A 125 5.39 -10.25 18.38
N GLN A 126 4.64 -9.83 17.39
CA GLN A 126 3.96 -10.72 16.44
C GLN A 126 4.71 -10.75 15.10
N TYR A 127 4.51 -11.77 14.30
CA TYR A 127 4.95 -11.80 12.91
C TYR A 127 3.84 -12.24 11.98
N LEU A 128 3.97 -11.88 10.72
CA LEU A 128 3.11 -12.38 9.65
C LEU A 128 3.91 -12.52 8.35
N ILE A 129 3.45 -13.43 7.51
CA ILE A 129 3.97 -13.61 6.17
C ILE A 129 3.26 -12.65 5.22
N THR A 130 4.02 -11.84 4.52
CA THR A 130 3.52 -10.79 3.63
C THR A 130 3.81 -11.16 2.17
N ASN A 131 2.84 -10.97 1.30
CA ASN A 131 3.05 -11.12 -0.14
C ASN A 131 4.04 -10.05 -0.62
N GLU A 132 5.22 -10.47 -1.08
CA GLU A 132 6.28 -9.58 -1.57
C GLU A 132 6.24 -9.35 -3.09
N ALA A 133 5.23 -9.85 -3.79
CA ALA A 133 5.12 -9.72 -5.23
C ALA A 133 5.32 -8.26 -5.68
N GLY A 134 6.16 -8.07 -6.70
CA GLY A 134 6.51 -6.75 -7.23
C GLY A 134 7.46 -5.91 -6.36
N ALA A 135 7.88 -6.36 -5.17
CA ALA A 135 8.80 -5.59 -4.33
C ALA A 135 10.16 -5.35 -5.00
N SER A 136 10.67 -6.33 -5.73
CA SER A 136 11.89 -6.19 -6.53
C SER A 136 11.75 -5.18 -7.68
N VAL A 137 10.58 -5.16 -8.33
CA VAL A 137 10.27 -4.20 -9.40
C VAL A 137 10.19 -2.79 -8.83
N TYR A 138 9.48 -2.61 -7.72
CA TYR A 138 9.40 -1.33 -7.01
C TYR A 138 10.80 -0.85 -6.60
N SER A 139 11.60 -1.67 -5.95
CA SER A 139 12.92 -1.30 -5.42
C SER A 139 13.89 -0.81 -6.49
N ALA A 140 13.77 -1.30 -7.72
CA ALA A 140 14.55 -0.88 -8.88
C ALA A 140 13.90 0.29 -9.67
N SER A 141 12.72 0.73 -9.30
CA SER A 141 11.99 1.78 -10.02
C SER A 141 12.57 3.17 -9.79
N LYS A 142 12.26 4.08 -10.72
CA LYS A 142 12.59 5.51 -10.57
C LYS A 142 11.92 6.10 -9.32
N LEU A 143 10.66 5.72 -9.05
CA LEU A 143 9.92 6.18 -7.88
C LEU A 143 10.64 5.81 -6.58
N ALA A 144 11.08 4.56 -6.44
CA ALA A 144 11.81 4.12 -5.26
C ALA A 144 13.17 4.81 -5.11
N THR A 145 13.82 5.14 -6.23
CA THR A 145 15.07 5.90 -6.23
C THR A 145 14.84 7.35 -5.78
N GLU A 146 13.75 7.98 -6.20
CA GLU A 146 13.37 9.33 -5.76
C GLU A 146 12.97 9.33 -4.27
N GLU A 147 12.26 8.30 -3.80
CA GLU A 147 11.81 8.14 -2.42
C GLU A 147 12.96 7.84 -1.46
N PHE A 148 13.91 7.01 -1.89
CA PHE A 148 15.06 6.57 -1.10
C PHE A 148 16.36 6.65 -1.90
N PRO A 149 16.87 7.85 -2.19
CA PRO A 149 18.05 8.03 -3.04
C PRO A 149 19.33 7.41 -2.46
N ASN A 150 19.42 7.29 -1.13
CA ASN A 150 20.59 6.79 -0.42
C ASN A 150 20.50 5.30 -0.06
N PHE A 151 19.42 4.61 -0.41
CA PHE A 151 19.22 3.18 -0.15
C PHE A 151 19.54 2.36 -1.38
N ASP A 152 20.03 1.17 -1.18
CA ASP A 152 20.11 0.14 -2.21
C ASP A 152 18.75 -0.54 -2.45
N VAL A 153 18.69 -1.39 -3.46
CA VAL A 153 17.46 -2.11 -3.81
C VAL A 153 16.96 -3.04 -2.69
N GLY A 154 17.85 -3.62 -1.92
CA GLY A 154 17.49 -4.51 -0.80
C GLY A 154 16.87 -3.74 0.36
N GLN A 155 17.42 -2.59 0.71
CA GLN A 155 16.86 -1.71 1.74
C GLN A 155 15.47 -1.19 1.34
N ARG A 156 15.29 -0.82 0.08
CA ARG A 156 13.99 -0.37 -0.47
C ARG A 156 12.97 -1.50 -0.46
N SER A 157 13.37 -2.72 -0.81
CA SER A 157 12.49 -3.90 -0.78
C SER A 157 12.01 -4.19 0.64
N ALA A 158 12.90 -4.24 1.61
CA ALA A 158 12.55 -4.47 3.01
C ALA A 158 11.62 -3.39 3.57
N ALA A 159 11.84 -2.12 3.24
CA ALA A 159 10.96 -1.02 3.59
C ALA A 159 9.56 -1.18 2.98
N SER A 160 9.48 -1.59 1.71
CA SER A 160 8.21 -1.86 1.03
C SER A 160 7.44 -3.01 1.71
N ILE A 161 8.11 -4.09 2.06
CA ILE A 161 7.50 -5.24 2.76
C ILE A 161 6.91 -4.81 4.12
N ALA A 162 7.59 -3.93 4.85
CA ALA A 162 7.07 -3.38 6.10
C ALA A 162 5.84 -2.49 5.88
N ARG A 163 5.89 -1.60 4.90
CA ARG A 163 4.80 -0.65 4.60
C ARG A 163 3.55 -1.32 4.07
N ARG A 164 3.66 -2.45 3.36
CA ARG A 164 2.51 -3.24 2.85
C ARG A 164 1.58 -3.72 3.94
N VAL A 165 2.09 -3.95 5.14
CA VAL A 165 1.27 -4.34 6.28
C VAL A 165 0.54 -3.14 6.88
N GLN A 166 1.19 -1.99 6.89
CA GLN A 166 0.64 -0.77 7.45
C GLN A 166 -0.49 -0.18 6.58
N ASP A 167 -0.27 -0.12 5.28
CA ASP A 167 -1.24 0.35 4.28
C ASP A 167 -1.01 -0.36 2.94
N PRO A 168 -1.64 -1.52 2.71
CA PRO A 168 -1.44 -2.30 1.49
C PRO A 168 -1.76 -1.53 0.22
N LEU A 169 -2.85 -0.78 0.22
CA LEU A 169 -3.31 -0.03 -0.94
C LEU A 169 -2.30 1.06 -1.31
N ALA A 170 -1.91 1.90 -0.35
CA ALA A 170 -0.98 3.00 -0.58
C ALA A 170 0.40 2.53 -1.08
N GLU A 171 0.86 1.36 -0.63
CA GLU A 171 2.14 0.81 -1.07
C GLU A 171 2.05 0.09 -2.42
N LEU A 172 1.01 -0.72 -2.64
CA LEU A 172 0.86 -1.52 -3.87
C LEU A 172 0.56 -0.69 -5.10
N VAL A 173 -0.07 0.48 -4.98
CA VAL A 173 -0.30 1.39 -6.11
C VAL A 173 0.99 1.96 -6.74
N LYS A 174 2.12 1.85 -6.05
CA LYS A 174 3.44 2.22 -6.56
C LYS A 174 4.00 1.24 -7.59
N ILE A 175 3.37 0.08 -7.73
CA ILE A 175 3.82 -1.04 -8.58
C ILE A 175 2.87 -1.19 -9.75
N ASP A 176 3.42 -1.41 -10.95
CA ASP A 176 2.60 -1.82 -12.10
C ASP A 176 1.82 -3.09 -11.74
N PRO A 177 0.47 -3.09 -11.83
CA PRO A 177 -0.36 -4.22 -11.46
C PRO A 177 0.05 -5.54 -12.13
N LYS A 178 0.55 -5.49 -13.36
CA LYS A 178 1.06 -6.67 -14.08
C LYS A 178 2.28 -7.29 -13.42
N SER A 179 3.03 -6.50 -12.66
CA SER A 179 4.22 -6.97 -11.92
C SER A 179 3.91 -7.56 -10.55
N ILE A 180 2.66 -7.48 -10.09
CA ILE A 180 2.24 -8.05 -8.80
C ILE A 180 2.04 -9.57 -8.87
N GLY A 181 1.92 -10.17 -10.06
CA GLY A 181 1.83 -11.62 -10.21
C GLY A 181 0.52 -12.21 -9.71
N VAL A 182 -0.60 -11.61 -10.08
CA VAL A 182 -1.96 -12.00 -9.64
C VAL A 182 -2.53 -13.23 -10.34
N GLY A 183 -1.81 -13.78 -11.34
CA GLY A 183 -2.23 -14.97 -12.07
C GLY A 183 -1.09 -15.67 -12.79
N GLN A 184 -1.31 -16.94 -13.13
CA GLN A 184 -0.39 -17.72 -13.96
C GLN A 184 -0.58 -17.36 -15.44
N TYR A 185 0.51 -17.47 -16.22
CA TYR A 185 0.48 -17.22 -17.66
C TYR A 185 0.04 -15.82 -18.11
N GLN A 186 0.21 -14.80 -17.25
CA GLN A 186 -0.14 -13.42 -17.58
C GLN A 186 0.54 -12.93 -18.87
N HIS A 187 1.77 -13.38 -19.14
CA HIS A 187 2.55 -13.03 -20.31
C HIS A 187 1.98 -13.59 -21.63
N ASP A 188 1.16 -14.65 -21.57
CA ASP A 188 0.53 -15.27 -22.74
C ASP A 188 -0.77 -14.56 -23.17
N MET A 189 -1.25 -13.62 -22.35
CA MET A 189 -2.50 -12.92 -22.58
C MET A 189 -2.32 -11.64 -23.40
N ASN A 190 -3.43 -11.12 -23.93
CA ASN A 190 -3.44 -9.81 -24.55
C ASN A 190 -3.06 -8.74 -23.51
N GLN A 191 -1.85 -8.21 -23.63
CA GLN A 191 -1.27 -7.29 -22.65
C GLN A 191 -2.05 -5.99 -22.49
N LYS A 192 -2.71 -5.52 -23.57
CA LYS A 192 -3.54 -4.31 -23.50
C LYS A 192 -4.81 -4.56 -22.70
N LYS A 193 -5.52 -5.64 -22.97
CA LYS A 193 -6.72 -6.03 -22.18
C LYS A 193 -6.39 -6.24 -20.70
N LEU A 194 -5.28 -6.92 -20.44
CA LEU A 194 -4.80 -7.17 -19.07
C LEU A 194 -4.49 -5.85 -18.35
N ASP A 195 -3.77 -4.95 -18.98
CA ASP A 195 -3.40 -3.65 -18.44
C ASP A 195 -4.63 -2.79 -18.11
N GLU A 196 -5.56 -2.68 -19.05
CA GLU A 196 -6.81 -1.94 -18.86
C GLU A 196 -7.65 -2.51 -17.71
N ALA A 197 -7.78 -3.83 -17.63
CA ALA A 197 -8.54 -4.50 -16.58
C ALA A 197 -7.91 -4.34 -15.20
N LEU A 198 -6.60 -4.56 -15.06
CA LEU A 198 -5.91 -4.45 -13.78
C LEU A 198 -5.79 -2.99 -13.31
N SER A 199 -5.55 -2.05 -14.22
CA SER A 199 -5.55 -0.61 -13.90
C SER A 199 -6.93 -0.15 -13.43
N GLY A 200 -8.01 -0.64 -14.05
CA GLY A 200 -9.38 -0.38 -13.60
C GLY A 200 -9.64 -0.89 -12.19
N VAL A 201 -9.15 -2.08 -11.83
CA VAL A 201 -9.27 -2.62 -10.46
C VAL A 201 -8.55 -1.74 -9.44
N VAL A 202 -7.36 -1.23 -9.75
CA VAL A 202 -6.64 -0.32 -8.87
C VAL A 202 -7.43 0.97 -8.66
N GLU A 203 -7.89 1.58 -9.75
CA GLU A 203 -8.68 2.81 -9.72
C GLU A 203 -9.96 2.64 -8.90
N ASP A 204 -10.73 1.59 -9.15
CA ASP A 204 -11.94 1.27 -8.40
C ASP A 204 -11.66 1.06 -6.91
N SER A 205 -10.59 0.35 -6.57
CA SER A 205 -10.20 0.09 -5.18
C SER A 205 -9.84 1.39 -4.45
N VAL A 206 -9.05 2.25 -5.07
CA VAL A 206 -8.65 3.54 -4.49
C VAL A 206 -9.87 4.46 -4.30
N ASN A 207 -10.74 4.55 -5.29
CA ASN A 207 -11.95 5.40 -5.21
C ASN A 207 -12.96 4.84 -4.18
N LYS A 208 -13.06 3.53 -4.05
CA LYS A 208 -13.94 2.88 -3.06
C LYS A 208 -13.50 3.18 -1.62
N VAL A 209 -12.23 3.12 -1.34
CA VAL A 209 -11.66 3.42 0.00
C VAL A 209 -11.62 4.92 0.26
N GLY A 210 -11.30 5.71 -0.75
CA GLY A 210 -10.94 7.11 -0.62
C GLY A 210 -9.51 7.30 -0.11
N VAL A 211 -9.05 8.53 -0.06
CA VAL A 211 -7.68 8.86 0.38
C VAL A 211 -7.69 9.98 1.40
N ASP A 212 -6.75 9.94 2.34
CA ASP A 212 -6.50 11.08 3.23
C ASP A 212 -5.70 12.15 2.45
N LEU A 213 -6.32 13.32 2.29
CA LEU A 213 -5.76 14.43 1.51
C LEU A 213 -4.44 14.96 2.10
N ASN A 214 -4.26 14.82 3.41
CA ASN A 214 -3.09 15.32 4.12
C ASN A 214 -1.92 14.34 4.17
N THR A 215 -2.14 13.05 3.90
CA THR A 215 -1.11 12.02 4.00
C THR A 215 -0.84 11.27 2.70
N ALA A 216 -1.79 11.25 1.77
CA ALA A 216 -1.68 10.51 0.53
C ALA A 216 -0.49 10.98 -0.33
N SER A 217 0.24 10.03 -0.90
CA SER A 217 1.30 10.29 -1.88
C SER A 217 0.72 10.73 -3.22
N ALA A 218 1.54 11.37 -4.06
CA ALA A 218 1.14 11.69 -5.42
C ALA A 218 0.76 10.43 -6.21
N SER A 219 1.44 9.32 -6.00
CA SER A 219 1.14 8.02 -6.64
C SER A 219 -0.24 7.48 -6.29
N LEU A 220 -0.71 7.69 -5.05
CA LEU A 220 -2.05 7.30 -4.63
C LEU A 220 -3.11 8.26 -5.17
N LEU A 221 -2.83 9.57 -5.09
CA LEU A 221 -3.76 10.62 -5.53
C LEU A 221 -4.08 10.54 -7.03
N GLU A 222 -3.13 10.12 -7.88
CA GLU A 222 -3.35 10.04 -9.33
C GLU A 222 -4.39 9.00 -9.75
N TYR A 223 -4.76 8.06 -8.85
CA TYR A 223 -5.85 7.10 -9.08
C TYR A 223 -7.23 7.65 -8.72
N ILE A 224 -7.31 8.82 -8.08
CA ILE A 224 -8.60 9.44 -7.77
C ILE A 224 -9.20 10.04 -9.04
N SER A 225 -10.51 9.83 -9.20
CA SER A 225 -11.28 10.35 -10.32
C SER A 225 -11.07 11.87 -10.50
N GLY A 226 -10.75 12.29 -11.70
CA GLY A 226 -10.49 13.70 -12.04
C GLY A 226 -9.08 14.21 -11.70
N ILE A 227 -8.21 13.40 -11.11
CA ILE A 227 -6.85 13.79 -10.71
C ILE A 227 -5.82 13.24 -11.69
N SER A 228 -5.21 14.11 -12.47
CA SER A 228 -4.05 13.76 -13.30
C SER A 228 -2.77 13.71 -12.46
N LYS A 229 -1.74 13.08 -13.01
CA LYS A 229 -0.39 13.04 -12.40
C LYS A 229 0.14 14.45 -12.03
N ALA A 230 -0.12 15.44 -12.87
CA ALA A 230 0.28 16.83 -12.60
C ALA A 230 -0.50 17.43 -11.44
N ILE A 231 -1.81 17.19 -11.38
CA ILE A 231 -2.67 17.66 -10.27
C ILE A 231 -2.27 16.99 -8.97
N ALA A 232 -2.01 15.67 -8.98
CA ALA A 232 -1.55 14.94 -7.80
C ALA A 232 -0.26 15.53 -7.20
N LYS A 233 0.72 15.85 -8.02
CA LYS A 233 1.95 16.55 -7.60
C LYS A 233 1.66 17.93 -7.05
N ASN A 234 0.75 18.69 -7.67
CA ASN A 234 0.37 20.02 -7.21
C ASN A 234 -0.37 19.98 -5.86
N ILE A 235 -1.16 18.96 -5.58
CA ILE A 235 -1.79 18.76 -4.27
C ILE A 235 -0.73 18.56 -3.19
N VAL A 236 0.26 17.71 -3.44
CA VAL A 236 1.35 17.47 -2.49
C VAL A 236 2.15 18.77 -2.26
N ALA A 237 2.53 19.46 -3.33
CA ALA A 237 3.25 20.74 -3.24
C ALA A 237 2.45 21.79 -2.45
N TYR A 238 1.15 21.91 -2.71
CA TYR A 238 0.29 22.87 -2.02
C TYR A 238 0.29 22.64 -0.50
N ARG A 239 0.15 21.39 -0.04
CA ARG A 239 0.14 21.08 1.40
C ARG A 239 1.51 21.26 2.05
N GLU A 240 2.60 21.06 1.31
CA GLU A 240 3.95 21.33 1.79
C GLU A 240 4.21 22.82 1.98
N GLU A 241 3.67 23.66 1.10
CA GLU A 241 3.83 25.11 1.15
C GLU A 241 2.87 25.80 2.12
N ASN A 242 1.61 25.32 2.22
CA ASN A 242 0.52 25.99 2.93
C ASN A 242 0.07 25.27 4.21
N GLY A 243 0.66 24.11 4.51
CA GLY A 243 0.24 23.24 5.61
C GLY A 243 -0.93 22.33 5.25
N GLN A 244 -1.48 21.66 6.25
CA GLN A 244 -2.56 20.69 6.07
C GLN A 244 -3.83 21.33 5.52
N PHE A 245 -4.50 20.61 4.64
CA PHE A 245 -5.87 20.96 4.23
C PHE A 245 -6.82 20.86 5.43
N THR A 246 -7.64 21.85 5.63
CA THR A 246 -8.68 21.89 6.68
C THR A 246 -10.10 21.86 6.12
N ASP A 247 -10.25 22.08 4.82
CA ASP A 247 -11.53 22.12 4.11
C ASP A 247 -11.32 21.58 2.69
N ARG A 248 -12.24 20.73 2.20
CA ARG A 248 -12.23 20.23 0.81
C ARG A 248 -12.20 21.35 -0.23
N LYS A 249 -12.84 22.48 0.05
CA LYS A 249 -12.86 23.64 -0.86
C LYS A 249 -11.47 24.24 -1.11
N GLU A 250 -10.50 24.01 -0.23
CA GLU A 250 -9.12 24.44 -0.46
C GLU A 250 -8.50 23.76 -1.68
N LEU A 251 -9.00 22.59 -2.12
CA LEU A 251 -8.58 21.94 -3.37
C LEU A 251 -8.71 22.88 -4.59
N LEU A 252 -9.68 23.79 -4.59
CA LEU A 252 -9.86 24.78 -5.67
C LEU A 252 -8.69 25.80 -5.77
N LYS A 253 -7.85 25.89 -4.74
CA LYS A 253 -6.64 26.71 -4.74
C LYS A 253 -5.43 25.99 -5.33
N VAL A 254 -5.53 24.68 -5.54
CA VAL A 254 -4.45 23.87 -6.11
C VAL A 254 -4.33 24.15 -7.60
N ALA A 255 -3.10 24.37 -8.07
CA ALA A 255 -2.82 24.66 -9.47
C ALA A 255 -3.33 23.53 -10.39
N LYS A 256 -3.99 23.91 -11.48
CA LYS A 256 -4.63 23.02 -12.47
C LYS A 256 -5.84 22.21 -11.98
N LEU A 257 -6.24 22.33 -10.73
CA LEU A 257 -7.44 21.71 -10.20
C LEU A 257 -8.61 22.70 -10.33
N GLY A 258 -9.33 22.60 -11.43
CA GLY A 258 -10.49 23.46 -11.70
C GLY A 258 -11.79 22.87 -11.11
N PRO A 259 -12.94 23.59 -11.27
CA PRO A 259 -14.23 23.18 -10.73
C PRO A 259 -14.66 21.77 -11.17
N LYS A 260 -14.40 21.39 -12.42
CA LYS A 260 -14.76 20.07 -12.95
C LYS A 260 -13.96 18.95 -12.27
N ALA A 261 -12.67 19.14 -12.06
CA ALA A 261 -11.84 18.17 -11.35
C ALA A 261 -12.25 18.08 -9.87
N PHE A 262 -12.59 19.21 -9.25
CA PHE A 262 -13.11 19.26 -7.89
C PHE A 262 -14.41 18.47 -7.74
N GLU A 263 -15.37 18.67 -8.64
CA GLU A 263 -16.63 17.92 -8.66
C GLU A 263 -16.40 16.41 -8.75
N GLN A 264 -15.42 15.97 -9.54
CA GLN A 264 -15.10 14.55 -9.71
C GLN A 264 -14.38 13.95 -8.50
N CYS A 265 -13.47 14.68 -7.86
CA CYS A 265 -12.57 14.13 -6.83
C CYS A 265 -13.03 14.35 -5.38
N ALA A 266 -13.82 15.37 -5.11
CA ALA A 266 -14.07 15.85 -3.74
C ALA A 266 -14.63 14.78 -2.79
N GLY A 267 -15.53 13.93 -3.27
CA GLY A 267 -16.13 12.84 -2.48
C GLY A 267 -15.15 11.74 -2.07
N PHE A 268 -14.03 11.62 -2.78
CA PHE A 268 -12.99 10.61 -2.51
C PHE A 268 -11.83 11.14 -1.67
N MET A 269 -11.76 12.45 -1.45
CA MET A 269 -10.73 13.11 -0.67
C MET A 269 -11.20 13.29 0.77
N ARG A 270 -10.54 12.65 1.73
CA ARG A 270 -10.89 12.69 3.15
C ARG A 270 -10.00 13.68 3.90
N ILE A 271 -10.58 14.41 4.83
CA ILE A 271 -9.85 15.28 5.77
C ILE A 271 -10.32 14.92 7.18
N SER A 272 -9.44 14.30 7.95
CA SER A 272 -9.69 14.01 9.37
C SER A 272 -9.42 15.24 10.21
N GLY A 273 -10.35 15.61 11.12
CA GLY A 273 -10.18 16.75 12.01
C GLY A 273 -10.23 18.13 11.33
N GLY A 274 -10.80 18.21 10.13
CA GLY A 274 -11.02 19.45 9.40
C GLY A 274 -12.16 20.31 9.95
N LYS A 275 -12.42 21.45 9.31
CA LYS A 275 -13.47 22.40 9.72
C LYS A 275 -14.89 21.83 9.61
N ASN A 276 -15.13 20.97 8.62
CA ASN A 276 -16.42 20.31 8.42
C ASN A 276 -16.26 18.80 8.64
N PRO A 277 -16.95 18.19 9.62
CA PRO A 277 -16.89 16.77 9.88
C PRO A 277 -17.26 15.89 8.68
N LEU A 278 -18.12 16.37 7.78
CA LEU A 278 -18.50 15.65 6.56
C LEU A 278 -17.33 15.49 5.57
N ASP A 279 -16.28 16.31 5.68
CA ASP A 279 -15.07 16.17 4.88
C ASP A 279 -14.28 14.88 5.21
N ALA A 280 -14.53 14.25 6.35
CA ALA A 280 -13.99 12.94 6.71
C ALA A 280 -14.81 11.76 6.15
N THR A 281 -15.91 12.02 5.47
CA THR A 281 -16.85 11.02 4.96
C THR A 281 -16.80 10.87 3.44
N SER A 282 -17.53 9.90 2.90
CA SER A 282 -17.73 9.74 1.46
C SER A 282 -18.79 10.68 0.86
N VAL A 283 -19.45 11.48 1.69
CA VAL A 283 -20.46 12.41 1.23
C VAL A 283 -19.82 13.49 0.36
N HIS A 284 -20.34 13.66 -0.85
CA HIS A 284 -19.89 14.73 -1.74
C HIS A 284 -20.35 16.10 -1.23
N PRO A 285 -19.57 17.18 -1.39
CA PRO A 285 -19.96 18.52 -0.93
C PRO A 285 -21.32 19.00 -1.42
N GLU A 286 -21.73 18.62 -2.61
CA GLU A 286 -23.08 18.91 -3.16
C GLU A 286 -24.22 18.36 -2.31
N SER A 287 -23.97 17.28 -1.59
CA SER A 287 -24.96 16.60 -0.76
C SER A 287 -24.89 16.98 0.73
N TYR A 288 -24.04 17.92 1.11
CA TYR A 288 -23.86 18.30 2.53
C TYR A 288 -25.13 18.82 3.18
N GLU A 289 -25.90 19.63 2.48
CA GLU A 289 -27.17 20.16 2.98
C GLU A 289 -28.17 19.03 3.23
N ALA A 290 -28.34 18.13 2.26
CA ALA A 290 -29.22 16.97 2.39
C ALA A 290 -28.77 16.01 3.51
N ALA A 291 -27.48 15.74 3.61
CA ALA A 291 -26.91 14.89 4.65
C ALA A 291 -27.12 15.51 6.05
N SER A 292 -26.87 16.80 6.21
CA SER A 292 -27.06 17.51 7.47
C SER A 292 -28.54 17.54 7.88
N ALA A 293 -29.47 17.73 6.92
CA ALA A 293 -30.91 17.69 7.16
C ALA A 293 -31.34 16.27 7.61
N LEU A 294 -30.82 15.22 6.98
CA LEU A 294 -31.14 13.84 7.36
C LEU A 294 -30.63 13.52 8.79
N LEU A 295 -29.38 13.88 9.10
CA LEU A 295 -28.80 13.68 10.44
C LEU A 295 -29.65 14.40 11.51
N SER A 296 -30.04 15.65 11.26
CA SER A 296 -30.87 16.42 12.16
C SER A 296 -32.27 15.76 12.41
N ARG A 297 -32.86 15.17 11.38
CA ARG A 297 -34.15 14.44 11.52
C ARG A 297 -33.98 13.16 12.34
N LEU A 298 -32.80 12.53 12.31
CA LEU A 298 -32.50 11.34 13.07
C LEU A 298 -31.97 11.66 14.50
N GLY A 299 -31.81 12.94 14.84
CA GLY A 299 -31.31 13.39 16.15
C GLY A 299 -29.78 13.35 16.27
N TYR A 300 -29.07 13.23 15.14
CA TYR A 300 -27.61 13.21 15.10
C TYR A 300 -27.03 14.53 14.59
N LYS A 301 -25.78 14.78 14.97
CA LYS A 301 -24.95 15.87 14.43
C LYS A 301 -23.88 15.31 13.47
N PRO A 302 -23.35 16.13 12.55
CA PRO A 302 -22.25 15.68 11.66
C PRO A 302 -21.03 15.08 12.40
N ASN A 303 -20.74 15.57 13.62
CA ASN A 303 -19.65 15.02 14.44
C ASN A 303 -19.90 13.58 14.92
N ASP A 304 -21.14 13.17 15.08
CA ASP A 304 -21.48 11.82 15.56
C ASP A 304 -21.13 10.76 14.51
N VAL A 305 -21.20 11.12 13.24
CA VAL A 305 -20.82 10.24 12.11
C VAL A 305 -19.33 9.92 12.13
N VAL A 306 -18.49 10.90 12.48
CA VAL A 306 -17.03 10.72 12.58
C VAL A 306 -16.65 9.91 13.83
N ALA A 307 -17.43 10.05 14.90
CA ALA A 307 -17.25 9.28 16.13
C ALA A 307 -17.67 7.80 16.02
N GLY A 308 -18.36 7.42 14.92
CA GLY A 308 -18.80 6.05 14.70
C GLY A 308 -20.04 5.66 15.52
N ASN A 309 -20.85 6.62 15.89
CA ASN A 309 -22.11 6.44 16.63
C ASN A 309 -23.30 6.22 15.68
#